data_3ef33fe6eff38c5e49f6c680d522b551
#
_entry.id   3ef33fe6eff38c5e49f6c680d522b551
#
_cell.length_a   1.000
_cell.length_b   1.000
_cell.length_c   1.000
_cell.angle_alpha   90.00
_cell.angle_beta   90.00
_cell.angle_gamma   90.00
#
_symmetry.space_group_name_H-M   'P 1'
#
loop_
_entity.id
_entity.type
_entity.pdbx_description
1 polymer ?
#
loop_
_entity_poly.entity_id
_entity_poly.type
_entity_poly.pdbx_seq_one_letter_code
_entity_poly.pdbx_strand_id
1 'polypeptide(L)'
;TSQQHTAFHDAFTALKVLRIIKDKHKENWEEFLKTSTKSSVETLLTNDGIYSIFENVKGRNMMYLGCSLHPKHSFHPTYASWGYLWDCRRDPEPLLNLPVNQLRDVLKKMSPKALRVLKTNKAPVVLDKQFALKQKPYSDLDLETIKKRAHLVRNSENFCKNIQTINREAAEEKEQTKTQEDLLPEETLYEKFIPNKDTALFKIWHSSSWEEKLRMLDKFQDKRCSWFGQKIIYQEAPQIL
;
A
#
# COMPACT_ATOMS: atom_id res chain seq x y z
N THR A 1 -0.82 34.42 -11.54
CA THR A 1 0.48 33.80 -11.31
C THR A 1 0.38 32.35 -11.69
N SER A 2 0.94 31.99 -12.86
CA SER A 2 1.02 30.60 -13.31
C SER A 2 1.85 29.83 -12.28
N GLN A 3 1.24 28.88 -11.57
CA GLN A 3 1.98 27.91 -10.77
C GLN A 3 2.76 27.03 -11.74
N GLN A 4 4.06 27.27 -11.83
CA GLN A 4 4.96 26.35 -12.50
C GLN A 4 5.09 25.10 -11.62
N HIS A 5 4.36 24.04 -11.96
CA HIS A 5 4.50 22.72 -11.35
C HIS A 5 5.82 22.09 -11.82
N THR A 6 6.93 22.51 -11.22
CA THR A 6 8.22 21.85 -11.40
C THR A 6 8.49 20.98 -10.19
N ALA A 7 9.15 19.84 -10.36
CA ALA A 7 9.53 18.94 -9.27
C ALA A 7 10.32 19.67 -8.15
N PHE A 8 11.13 20.66 -8.53
CA PHE A 8 11.85 21.51 -7.58
C PHE A 8 10.91 22.37 -6.73
N HIS A 9 9.90 22.99 -7.35
CA HIS A 9 8.94 23.85 -6.64
C HIS A 9 8.08 23.04 -5.68
N ASP A 10 7.66 21.85 -6.09
CA ASP A 10 6.89 20.94 -5.25
C ASP A 10 7.70 20.45 -4.06
N ALA A 11 8.96 20.06 -4.26
CA ALA A 11 9.86 19.65 -3.19
C ALA A 11 10.15 20.80 -2.20
N PHE A 12 10.36 22.02 -2.72
CA PHE A 12 10.58 23.20 -1.89
C PHE A 12 9.35 23.59 -1.06
N THR A 13 8.16 23.47 -1.66
CA THR A 13 6.90 23.71 -0.95
C THR A 13 6.67 22.67 0.15
N ALA A 14 6.91 21.40 -0.15
CA ALA A 14 6.85 20.33 0.86
C ALA A 14 7.81 20.60 2.03
N LEU A 15 9.05 21.02 1.76
CA LEU A 15 10.04 21.37 2.79
C LEU A 15 9.55 22.54 3.66
N LYS A 16 8.94 23.57 3.07
CA LYS A 16 8.38 24.69 3.83
C LYS A 16 7.27 24.23 4.78
N VAL A 17 6.35 23.38 4.29
CA VAL A 17 5.27 22.80 5.11
C VAL A 17 5.84 21.98 6.26
N LEU A 18 6.82 21.11 5.99
CA LEU A 18 7.47 20.30 7.02
C LEU A 18 8.17 21.17 8.10
N ARG A 19 8.81 22.28 7.72
CA ARG A 19 9.40 23.23 8.68
C ARG A 19 8.31 23.87 9.57
N ILE A 20 7.20 24.29 8.99
CA ILE A 20 6.08 24.86 9.76
C ILE A 20 5.54 23.85 10.77
N ILE A 21 5.37 22.58 10.37
CA ILE A 21 4.91 21.50 11.26
C ILE A 21 5.92 21.30 12.39
N LYS A 22 7.21 21.19 12.08
CA LYS A 22 8.27 21.03 13.06
C LYS A 22 8.30 22.16 14.10
N ASP A 23 8.15 23.40 13.64
CA ASP A 23 8.30 24.58 14.50
C ASP A 23 7.03 24.84 15.35
N LYS A 24 5.84 24.64 14.78
CA LYS A 24 4.56 24.93 15.42
C LYS A 24 3.93 23.75 16.16
N HIS A 25 4.28 22.52 15.77
CA HIS A 25 3.67 21.27 16.26
C HIS A 25 4.76 20.24 16.60
N LYS A 26 5.68 20.63 17.47
CA LYS A 26 6.86 19.82 17.80
C LYS A 26 6.53 18.40 18.27
N GLU A 27 5.52 18.25 19.13
CA GLU A 27 5.10 16.94 19.62
C GLU A 27 4.60 16.02 18.47
N ASN A 28 3.79 16.57 17.56
CA ASN A 28 3.30 15.81 16.40
C ASN A 28 4.45 15.44 15.45
N TRP A 29 5.45 16.34 15.32
CA TRP A 29 6.64 16.08 14.53
C TRP A 29 7.50 14.95 15.10
N GLU A 30 7.72 14.94 16.41
CA GLU A 30 8.47 13.89 17.11
C GLU A 30 7.76 12.53 17.00
N GLU A 31 6.44 12.50 17.16
CA GLU A 31 5.64 11.28 16.95
C GLU A 31 5.74 10.77 15.50
N PHE A 32 5.62 11.67 14.51
CA PHE A 32 5.75 11.31 13.10
C PHE A 32 7.11 10.71 12.78
N LEU A 33 8.19 11.23 13.35
CA LEU A 33 9.55 10.72 13.12
C LEU A 33 9.75 9.29 13.63
N LYS A 34 9.00 8.85 14.66
CA LYS A 34 9.09 7.48 15.20
C LYS A 34 8.75 6.41 14.17
N THR A 35 7.94 6.74 13.16
CA THR A 35 7.51 5.82 12.12
C THR A 35 7.89 6.28 10.70
N SER A 36 8.94 7.10 10.60
CA SER A 36 9.42 7.64 9.32
C SER A 36 10.14 6.62 8.44
N THR A 37 10.57 5.48 9.00
CA THR A 37 11.25 4.41 8.26
C THR A 37 10.43 3.13 8.22
N LYS A 38 10.64 2.33 7.16
CA LYS A 38 10.00 1.02 7.03
C LYS A 38 10.28 0.14 8.25
N SER A 39 11.53 0.06 8.69
CA SER A 39 11.93 -0.79 9.82
C SER A 39 11.28 -0.37 11.14
N SER A 40 11.12 0.92 11.39
CA SER A 40 10.45 1.40 12.61
C SER A 40 8.97 1.01 12.63
N VAL A 41 8.28 1.08 11.46
CA VAL A 41 6.90 0.62 11.33
C VAL A 41 6.79 -0.89 11.52
N GLU A 42 7.70 -1.67 10.94
CA GLU A 42 7.73 -3.14 11.10
C GLU A 42 7.96 -3.55 12.56
N THR A 43 8.89 -2.89 13.25
CA THR A 43 9.12 -3.10 14.69
C THR A 43 7.85 -2.81 15.49
N LEU A 44 7.16 -1.73 15.18
CA LEU A 44 5.92 -1.34 15.85
C LEU A 44 4.82 -2.40 15.66
N LEU A 45 4.68 -2.99 14.48
CA LEU A 45 3.69 -4.04 14.20
C LEU A 45 3.97 -5.36 14.95
N THR A 46 5.23 -5.64 15.25
CA THR A 46 5.62 -6.84 16.01
C THR A 46 5.58 -6.63 17.52
N ASN A 47 5.63 -5.40 17.99
CA ASN A 47 5.51 -5.07 19.41
C ASN A 47 4.06 -5.16 19.89
N ASP A 48 3.89 -5.33 21.21
CA ASP A 48 2.60 -5.25 21.86
C ASP A 48 2.17 -3.80 22.00
N GLY A 49 1.36 -3.32 21.06
CA GLY A 49 1.01 -1.91 21.01
C GLY A 49 -0.39 -1.64 20.49
N ILE A 50 -0.90 -0.49 20.93
CA ILE A 50 -2.15 0.12 20.46
C ILE A 50 -1.78 1.48 19.91
N TYR A 51 -2.15 1.74 18.67
CA TYR A 51 -1.70 2.90 17.90
C TYR A 51 -2.83 3.65 17.26
N SER A 52 -2.68 4.96 17.14
CA SER A 52 -3.52 5.80 16.29
C SER A 52 -2.98 5.78 14.88
N ILE A 53 -3.79 5.39 13.91
CA ILE A 53 -3.41 5.35 12.50
C ILE A 53 -4.24 6.38 11.76
N PHE A 54 -3.54 7.23 11.00
CA PHE A 54 -4.16 8.23 10.16
C PHE A 54 -4.12 7.78 8.71
N GLU A 55 -5.28 7.78 8.06
CA GLU A 55 -5.43 7.43 6.65
C GLU A 55 -6.25 8.48 5.91
N ASN A 56 -5.90 8.76 4.66
CA ASN A 56 -6.77 9.46 3.73
C ASN A 56 -7.47 8.43 2.84
N VAL A 57 -8.77 8.30 3.00
CA VAL A 57 -9.59 7.37 2.23
C VAL A 57 -10.55 8.16 1.34
N LYS A 58 -10.33 8.14 0.03
CA LYS A 58 -11.16 8.85 -0.96
C LYS A 58 -11.34 10.33 -0.61
N GLY A 59 -10.26 11.01 -0.25
CA GLY A 59 -10.26 12.43 0.11
C GLY A 59 -10.79 12.76 1.52
N ARG A 60 -11.15 11.75 2.31
CA ARG A 60 -11.58 11.93 3.70
C ARG A 60 -10.46 11.49 4.63
N ASN A 61 -10.09 12.39 5.54
CA ASN A 61 -9.16 12.08 6.61
C ASN A 61 -9.85 11.25 7.68
N MET A 62 -9.29 10.09 7.97
CA MET A 62 -9.79 9.17 8.98
C MET A 62 -8.69 8.82 9.97
N MET A 63 -9.03 8.73 11.23
CA MET A 63 -8.16 8.21 12.28
C MET A 63 -8.85 7.00 12.90
N TYR A 64 -8.09 5.93 13.12
CA TYR A 64 -8.58 4.76 13.82
C TYR A 64 -7.56 4.28 14.84
N LEU A 65 -8.05 3.56 15.84
CA LEU A 65 -7.25 2.96 16.89
C LEU A 65 -7.05 1.48 16.55
N GLY A 66 -5.84 1.11 16.23
CA GLY A 66 -5.47 -0.25 15.86
C GLY A 66 -4.54 -0.89 16.87
N CYS A 67 -4.69 -2.18 17.10
CA CYS A 67 -3.74 -2.99 17.83
C CYS A 67 -3.06 -4.02 16.92
N SER A 68 -1.81 -4.37 17.26
CA SER A 68 -1.04 -5.37 16.54
C SER A 68 -1.66 -6.76 16.69
N LEU A 69 -1.56 -7.58 15.65
CA LEU A 69 -1.89 -9.00 15.69
C LEU A 69 -0.79 -9.79 16.43
N HIS A 70 -0.98 -11.11 16.56
CA HIS A 70 0.07 -11.99 17.07
C HIS A 70 1.36 -11.83 16.23
N PRO A 71 2.57 -11.72 16.84
CA PRO A 71 3.82 -11.34 16.12
C PRO A 71 4.14 -12.21 14.92
N LYS A 72 3.89 -13.52 15.00
CA LYS A 72 4.09 -14.45 13.89
C LYS A 72 3.15 -14.21 12.70
N HIS A 73 2.06 -13.47 12.91
CA HIS A 73 0.97 -13.28 11.94
C HIS A 73 0.64 -11.83 11.68
N SER A 74 1.56 -10.90 12.04
CA SER A 74 1.37 -9.45 11.87
C SER A 74 1.51 -8.98 10.43
N PHE A 75 2.07 -9.79 9.54
CA PHE A 75 2.32 -9.43 8.14
C PHE A 75 1.53 -10.29 7.17
N HIS A 76 1.29 -9.73 5.99
CA HIS A 76 0.65 -10.45 4.88
C HIS A 76 1.55 -11.58 4.39
N PRO A 77 1.03 -12.80 4.19
CA PRO A 77 1.85 -13.94 3.77
C PRO A 77 2.48 -13.79 2.39
N THR A 78 1.85 -13.03 1.48
CA THR A 78 2.33 -12.81 0.11
C THR A 78 3.02 -11.46 -0.08
N TYR A 79 2.52 -10.40 0.59
CA TYR A 79 3.02 -9.03 0.43
C TYR A 79 3.79 -8.60 1.67
N ALA A 80 5.10 -8.83 1.72
CA ALA A 80 5.95 -8.60 2.89
C ALA A 80 5.91 -7.17 3.47
N SER A 81 5.55 -6.16 2.68
CA SER A 81 5.40 -4.78 3.14
C SER A 81 4.00 -4.44 3.67
N TRP A 82 3.09 -5.41 3.78
CA TRP A 82 1.76 -5.20 4.29
C TRP A 82 1.63 -5.79 5.69
N GLY A 83 1.45 -4.93 6.69
CA GLY A 83 1.16 -5.33 8.06
C GLY A 83 -0.33 -5.23 8.37
N TYR A 84 -0.74 -5.93 9.41
CA TYR A 84 -2.12 -5.94 9.86
C TYR A 84 -2.28 -5.31 11.22
N LEU A 85 -3.38 -4.58 11.38
CA LEU A 85 -3.86 -4.06 12.64
C LEU A 85 -5.35 -4.39 12.79
N TRP A 86 -5.75 -4.69 14.00
CA TRP A 86 -7.15 -4.85 14.35
C TRP A 86 -7.73 -3.53 14.86
N ASP A 87 -8.84 -3.08 14.31
CA ASP A 87 -9.54 -1.87 14.78
C ASP A 87 -10.17 -2.15 16.15
N CYS A 88 -9.65 -1.52 17.20
CA CYS A 88 -10.07 -1.74 18.60
C CYS A 88 -11.54 -1.37 18.87
N ARG A 89 -12.22 -0.69 17.94
CA ARG A 89 -13.66 -0.47 17.99
C ARG A 89 -14.45 -1.78 17.90
N ARG A 90 -13.88 -2.79 17.26
CA ARG A 90 -14.53 -4.08 17.02
C ARG A 90 -14.13 -5.10 18.09
N ASP A 91 -15.16 -5.72 18.67
CA ASP A 91 -14.94 -6.82 19.60
C ASP A 91 -14.46 -8.06 18.82
N PRO A 92 -13.27 -8.60 19.12
CA PRO A 92 -12.79 -9.81 18.49
C PRO A 92 -13.37 -11.09 19.13
N GLU A 93 -13.87 -11.04 20.35
CA GLU A 93 -14.23 -12.21 21.18
C GLU A 93 -15.18 -13.18 20.45
N PRO A 94 -16.27 -12.72 19.78
CA PRO A 94 -17.16 -13.60 19.03
C PRO A 94 -16.52 -14.25 17.81
N LEU A 95 -15.35 -13.79 17.36
CA LEU A 95 -14.71 -14.20 16.13
C LEU A 95 -13.54 -15.16 16.32
N LEU A 96 -13.01 -15.24 17.54
CA LEU A 96 -11.75 -15.95 17.84
C LEU A 96 -11.78 -17.43 17.47
N ASN A 97 -12.92 -18.08 17.60
CA ASN A 97 -13.11 -19.50 17.38
C ASN A 97 -13.86 -19.84 16.09
N LEU A 98 -14.12 -18.86 15.24
CA LEU A 98 -14.81 -19.10 13.97
C LEU A 98 -13.94 -19.89 12.99
N PRO A 99 -14.53 -20.88 12.27
CA PRO A 99 -13.89 -21.50 11.13
C PRO A 99 -13.52 -20.46 10.06
N VAL A 100 -12.47 -20.71 9.27
CA VAL A 100 -11.93 -19.78 8.27
C VAL A 100 -13.00 -19.20 7.35
N ASN A 101 -13.92 -20.06 6.83
CA ASN A 101 -14.96 -19.62 5.92
C ASN A 101 -15.96 -18.65 6.57
N GLN A 102 -16.41 -18.95 7.80
CA GLN A 102 -17.31 -18.07 8.53
C GLN A 102 -16.63 -16.76 8.91
N LEU A 103 -15.36 -16.82 9.35
CA LEU A 103 -14.57 -15.64 9.67
C LEU A 103 -14.40 -14.74 8.43
N ARG A 104 -14.12 -15.33 7.26
CA ARG A 104 -14.04 -14.62 5.97
C ARG A 104 -15.32 -13.84 5.67
N ASP A 105 -16.46 -14.49 5.78
CA ASP A 105 -17.76 -13.89 5.48
C ASP A 105 -18.09 -12.74 6.42
N VAL A 106 -17.80 -12.90 7.72
CA VAL A 106 -17.99 -11.86 8.71
C VAL A 106 -17.07 -10.67 8.45
N LEU A 107 -15.77 -10.89 8.25
CA LEU A 107 -14.80 -9.83 7.97
C LEU A 107 -15.13 -9.09 6.68
N LYS A 108 -15.59 -9.79 5.64
CA LYS A 108 -15.99 -9.20 4.35
C LYS A 108 -17.19 -8.27 4.49
N LYS A 109 -18.17 -8.63 5.31
CA LYS A 109 -19.40 -7.87 5.54
C LYS A 109 -19.24 -6.72 6.54
N MET A 110 -18.19 -6.72 7.36
CA MET A 110 -17.98 -5.67 8.35
C MET A 110 -17.79 -4.29 7.72
N SER A 111 -18.57 -3.31 8.18
CA SER A 111 -18.43 -1.91 7.84
C SER A 111 -18.54 -1.06 9.12
N PRO A 112 -17.55 -0.20 9.42
CA PRO A 112 -16.19 -0.18 8.84
C PRO A 112 -15.42 -1.47 9.15
N LYS A 113 -14.42 -1.78 8.32
CA LYS A 113 -13.62 -3.01 8.43
C LYS A 113 -12.91 -3.10 9.77
N ALA A 114 -12.89 -4.29 10.36
CA ALA A 114 -12.14 -4.56 11.58
C ALA A 114 -10.65 -4.75 11.33
N LEU A 115 -10.30 -5.43 10.22
CA LEU A 115 -8.91 -5.62 9.83
C LEU A 115 -8.45 -4.47 8.93
N ARG A 116 -7.37 -3.81 9.34
CA ARG A 116 -6.72 -2.72 8.63
C ARG A 116 -5.37 -3.18 8.08
N VAL A 117 -5.07 -2.77 6.86
CA VAL A 117 -3.78 -3.04 6.22
C VAL A 117 -2.92 -1.78 6.30
N LEU A 118 -1.75 -1.92 6.91
CA LEU A 118 -0.75 -0.86 6.99
C LEU A 118 0.41 -1.19 6.03
N LYS A 119 0.61 -0.35 5.02
CA LYS A 119 1.72 -0.53 4.05
C LYS A 119 2.98 0.10 4.61
N THR A 120 3.90 -0.73 5.12
CA THR A 120 5.10 -0.26 5.83
C THR A 120 6.07 0.55 4.95
N ASN A 121 6.02 0.33 3.63
CA ASN A 121 6.85 1.03 2.64
C ASN A 121 6.21 2.31 2.07
N LYS A 122 5.08 2.77 2.63
CA LYS A 122 4.36 3.97 2.17
C LYS A 122 4.40 5.12 3.20
N ALA A 123 5.37 5.10 4.12
CA ALA A 123 5.51 6.06 5.20
C ALA A 123 4.15 6.34 5.90
N PRO A 124 3.49 5.32 6.48
CA PRO A 124 2.20 5.49 7.11
C PRO A 124 2.33 6.41 8.34
N VAL A 125 1.32 7.21 8.59
CA VAL A 125 1.26 8.05 9.79
C VAL A 125 0.69 7.22 10.94
N VAL A 126 1.59 6.82 11.84
CA VAL A 126 1.26 6.06 13.05
C VAL A 126 1.70 6.87 14.27
N LEU A 127 0.77 7.12 15.17
CA LEU A 127 0.94 8.02 16.31
C LEU A 127 0.59 7.28 17.61
N ASP A 128 0.89 7.90 18.74
CA ASP A 128 0.46 7.39 20.04
C ASP A 128 -1.08 7.22 20.10
N LYS A 129 -1.55 6.21 20.84
CA LYS A 129 -2.98 5.90 21.00
C LYS A 129 -3.83 7.09 21.47
N GLN A 130 -3.23 8.04 22.18
CA GLN A 130 -3.93 9.21 22.71
C GLN A 130 -4.56 10.09 21.62
N PHE A 131 -4.02 10.07 20.40
CA PHE A 131 -4.59 10.86 19.30
C PHE A 131 -5.98 10.35 18.89
N ALA A 132 -6.15 9.03 18.72
CA ALA A 132 -7.46 8.47 18.38
C ALA A 132 -8.41 8.46 19.58
N LEU A 133 -7.93 8.27 20.81
CA LEU A 133 -8.75 8.28 22.03
C LEU A 133 -9.44 9.62 22.28
N LYS A 134 -8.92 10.72 21.74
CA LYS A 134 -9.57 12.04 21.81
C LYS A 134 -10.73 12.22 20.82
N GLN A 135 -10.96 11.25 19.93
CA GLN A 135 -11.93 11.37 18.82
C GLN A 135 -12.96 10.25 18.84
N LYS A 136 -14.18 10.55 18.43
CA LYS A 136 -15.20 9.53 18.21
C LYS A 136 -14.81 8.61 17.05
N PRO A 137 -15.14 7.31 17.13
CA PRO A 137 -15.91 6.66 18.19
C PRO A 137 -15.06 6.14 19.38
N TYR A 138 -13.76 6.39 19.39
CA TYR A 138 -12.82 5.78 20.37
C TYR A 138 -12.87 6.47 21.73
N SER A 139 -13.22 7.77 21.77
CA SER A 139 -13.43 8.51 23.01
C SER A 139 -14.60 7.98 23.87
N ASP A 140 -15.50 7.24 23.23
CA ASP A 140 -16.66 6.64 23.88
C ASP A 140 -16.36 5.22 24.41
N LEU A 141 -15.15 4.72 24.15
CA LEU A 141 -14.71 3.40 24.61
C LEU A 141 -13.86 3.53 25.87
N ASP A 142 -14.15 2.69 26.82
CA ASP A 142 -13.33 2.52 28.01
C ASP A 142 -11.95 1.89 27.66
N LEU A 143 -10.90 2.42 28.28
CA LEU A 143 -9.51 2.00 28.01
C LEU A 143 -9.27 0.52 28.36
N GLU A 144 -9.93 0.01 29.39
CA GLU A 144 -9.79 -1.40 29.77
C GLU A 144 -10.43 -2.32 28.72
N THR A 145 -11.56 -1.93 28.15
CA THR A 145 -12.17 -2.63 27.01
C THR A 145 -11.23 -2.64 25.80
N ILE A 146 -10.58 -1.53 25.48
CA ILE A 146 -9.61 -1.45 24.39
C ILE A 146 -8.42 -2.38 24.65
N LYS A 147 -7.85 -2.36 25.86
CA LYS A 147 -6.76 -3.25 26.27
C LYS A 147 -7.16 -4.73 26.22
N LYS A 148 -8.36 -5.07 26.73
CA LYS A 148 -8.90 -6.43 26.67
C LYS A 148 -8.97 -6.91 25.21
N ARG A 149 -9.53 -6.11 24.30
CA ARG A 149 -9.63 -6.46 22.88
C ARG A 149 -8.27 -6.64 22.22
N ALA A 150 -7.32 -5.75 22.50
CA ALA A 150 -5.96 -5.85 22.00
C ALA A 150 -5.27 -7.13 22.50
N HIS A 151 -5.42 -7.44 23.79
CA HIS A 151 -4.89 -8.66 24.40
C HIS A 151 -5.47 -9.93 23.76
N LEU A 152 -6.79 -9.98 23.56
CA LEU A 152 -7.47 -11.11 22.93
C LEU A 152 -6.94 -11.36 21.50
N VAL A 153 -6.82 -10.33 20.67
CA VAL A 153 -6.31 -10.45 19.30
C VAL A 153 -4.87 -10.94 19.33
N ARG A 154 -4.02 -10.31 20.14
CA ARG A 154 -2.59 -10.60 20.17
C ARG A 154 -2.27 -12.01 20.67
N ASN A 155 -3.03 -12.52 21.60
CA ASN A 155 -2.78 -13.84 22.18
C ASN A 155 -3.57 -14.98 21.49
N SER A 156 -4.39 -14.67 20.51
CA SER A 156 -5.15 -15.67 19.74
C SER A 156 -4.43 -16.05 18.46
N GLU A 157 -3.38 -16.89 18.57
CA GLU A 157 -2.53 -17.29 17.43
C GLU A 157 -3.38 -17.94 16.31
N ASN A 158 -4.31 -18.83 16.65
CA ASN A 158 -5.19 -19.49 15.66
C ASN A 158 -6.06 -18.50 14.90
N PHE A 159 -6.64 -17.51 15.58
CA PHE A 159 -7.42 -16.45 14.96
C PHE A 159 -6.56 -15.65 13.95
N CYS A 160 -5.37 -15.23 14.35
CA CYS A 160 -4.46 -14.49 13.49
C CYS A 160 -3.96 -15.34 12.30
N LYS A 161 -3.73 -16.65 12.51
CA LYS A 161 -3.42 -17.59 11.43
C LYS A 161 -4.58 -17.73 10.44
N ASN A 162 -5.82 -17.78 10.91
CA ASN A 162 -7.00 -17.81 10.05
C ASN A 162 -7.11 -16.52 9.20
N ILE A 163 -6.82 -15.35 9.78
CA ILE A 163 -6.73 -14.08 9.04
C ILE A 163 -5.67 -14.17 7.92
N GLN A 164 -4.49 -14.71 8.20
CA GLN A 164 -3.46 -14.89 7.16
C GLN A 164 -3.91 -15.83 6.07
N THR A 165 -4.57 -16.92 6.41
CA THR A 165 -5.13 -17.87 5.42
C THR A 165 -6.12 -17.17 4.49
N ILE A 166 -7.07 -16.42 5.05
CA ILE A 166 -8.06 -15.65 4.27
C ILE A 166 -7.37 -14.67 3.30
N ASN A 167 -6.35 -13.98 3.77
CA ASN A 167 -5.66 -12.99 2.93
C ASN A 167 -4.75 -13.63 1.88
N ARG A 168 -4.14 -14.78 2.17
CA ARG A 168 -3.38 -15.54 1.19
C ARG A 168 -4.27 -16.01 0.05
N GLU A 169 -5.41 -16.64 0.37
CA GLU A 169 -6.35 -17.14 -0.62
C GLU A 169 -6.93 -16.00 -1.48
N ALA A 170 -7.22 -14.85 -0.87
CA ALA A 170 -7.66 -13.67 -1.62
C ALA A 170 -6.56 -13.10 -2.56
N ALA A 171 -5.30 -13.22 -2.18
CA ALA A 171 -4.18 -12.81 -3.05
C ALA A 171 -3.99 -13.80 -4.21
N GLU A 172 -4.09 -15.10 -3.94
CA GLU A 172 -4.01 -16.17 -4.96
C GLU A 172 -5.15 -16.06 -5.98
N GLU A 173 -6.38 -15.85 -5.51
CA GLU A 173 -7.55 -15.61 -6.36
C GLU A 173 -7.36 -14.40 -7.27
N LYS A 174 -6.85 -13.29 -6.71
CA LYS A 174 -6.57 -12.08 -7.47
C LYS A 174 -5.47 -12.29 -8.51
N GLU A 175 -4.46 -13.09 -8.22
CA GLU A 175 -3.39 -13.41 -9.16
C GLU A 175 -3.92 -14.27 -10.32
N GLN A 176 -4.76 -15.26 -10.02
CA GLN A 176 -5.38 -16.12 -11.02
C GLN A 176 -6.37 -15.39 -11.94
N THR A 177 -7.05 -14.35 -11.42
CA THR A 177 -7.99 -13.53 -12.20
C THR A 177 -7.30 -12.46 -13.05
N LYS A 178 -6.01 -12.21 -12.84
CA LYS A 178 -5.20 -11.38 -13.74
C LYS A 178 -4.80 -12.20 -14.96
N THR A 179 -5.70 -12.35 -15.91
CA THR A 179 -5.33 -12.83 -17.25
C THR A 179 -4.47 -11.75 -17.91
N GLN A 180 -3.22 -12.10 -18.26
CA GLN A 180 -2.28 -11.21 -18.96
C GLN A 180 -2.81 -10.74 -20.34
N GLU A 181 -3.86 -11.39 -20.86
CA GLU A 181 -4.42 -11.14 -22.19
C GLU A 181 -5.26 -9.85 -22.28
N ASP A 182 -5.74 -9.34 -21.15
CA ASP A 182 -6.62 -8.16 -21.13
C ASP A 182 -5.91 -6.84 -20.77
N LEU A 183 -4.61 -6.89 -20.46
CA LEU A 183 -3.86 -5.69 -20.09
C LEU A 183 -3.21 -5.04 -21.32
N LEU A 184 -3.42 -3.74 -21.46
CA LEU A 184 -2.69 -2.97 -22.45
C LEU A 184 -1.18 -2.95 -22.11
N PRO A 185 -0.28 -2.89 -23.11
CA PRO A 185 1.16 -2.82 -22.85
C PRO A 185 1.59 -1.71 -21.88
N GLU A 186 0.87 -0.57 -21.85
CA GLU A 186 1.07 0.53 -20.89
C GLU A 186 0.83 0.10 -19.44
N GLU A 187 -0.14 -0.77 -19.21
CA GLU A 187 -0.48 -1.24 -17.87
C GLU A 187 0.53 -2.26 -17.33
N THR A 188 1.29 -2.89 -18.24
CA THR A 188 2.32 -3.89 -17.89
C THR A 188 3.73 -3.31 -17.81
N LEU A 189 3.90 -1.99 -17.95
CA LEU A 189 5.19 -1.33 -18.03
C LEU A 189 6.12 -1.64 -16.84
N TYR A 190 5.55 -1.79 -15.63
CA TYR A 190 6.28 -2.04 -14.39
C TYR A 190 6.23 -3.50 -13.91
N GLU A 191 5.66 -4.42 -14.70
CA GLU A 191 5.55 -5.84 -14.28
C GLU A 191 6.88 -6.59 -14.39
N LYS A 192 7.67 -6.27 -15.38
CA LYS A 192 9.01 -6.86 -15.59
C LYS A 192 9.96 -5.87 -16.24
N PHE A 193 11.25 -6.04 -15.97
CA PHE A 193 12.31 -5.28 -16.62
C PHE A 193 12.40 -5.62 -18.12
N ILE A 194 12.68 -4.58 -18.92
CA ILE A 194 12.98 -4.77 -20.34
C ILE A 194 14.32 -5.49 -20.47
N PRO A 195 14.43 -6.49 -21.37
CA PRO A 195 15.68 -7.21 -21.58
C PRO A 195 16.84 -6.28 -21.99
N ASN A 196 18.05 -6.56 -21.50
CA ASN A 196 19.23 -5.75 -21.82
C ASN A 196 19.50 -5.63 -23.33
N LYS A 197 19.17 -6.68 -24.11
CA LYS A 197 19.28 -6.65 -25.57
C LYS A 197 18.35 -5.59 -26.18
N ASP A 198 17.13 -5.48 -25.71
CA ASP A 198 16.16 -4.49 -26.18
C ASP A 198 16.57 -3.07 -25.77
N THR A 199 17.05 -2.92 -24.53
CA THR A 199 17.60 -1.64 -24.03
C THR A 199 18.77 -1.16 -24.89
N ALA A 200 19.65 -2.06 -25.33
CA ALA A 200 20.75 -1.73 -26.24
C ALA A 200 20.24 -1.27 -27.63
N LEU A 201 19.12 -1.83 -28.09
CA LEU A 201 18.52 -1.44 -29.37
C LEU A 201 17.86 -0.06 -29.32
N PHE A 202 17.41 0.43 -28.17
CA PHE A 202 16.71 1.73 -28.09
C PHE A 202 17.50 2.89 -28.66
N LYS A 203 18.80 2.97 -28.33
CA LYS A 203 19.66 4.04 -28.84
C LYS A 203 19.74 4.03 -30.36
N ILE A 204 19.90 2.84 -30.95
CA ILE A 204 19.97 2.66 -32.39
C ILE A 204 18.60 2.99 -33.00
N TRP A 205 17.53 2.45 -32.46
CA TRP A 205 16.17 2.67 -32.93
C TRP A 205 15.81 4.18 -32.95
N HIS A 206 16.12 4.91 -31.88
CA HIS A 206 15.82 6.35 -31.83
C HIS A 206 16.58 7.18 -32.84
N SER A 207 17.80 6.78 -33.23
CA SER A 207 18.63 7.49 -34.20
C SER A 207 18.41 7.06 -35.65
N SER A 208 17.63 6.01 -35.92
CA SER A 208 17.37 5.46 -37.27
C SER A 208 16.30 6.24 -38.01
N SER A 209 16.25 6.08 -39.36
CA SER A 209 15.15 6.57 -40.17
C SER A 209 13.82 5.88 -39.82
N TRP A 210 12.70 6.43 -40.22
CA TRP A 210 11.38 5.88 -39.93
C TRP A 210 11.18 4.49 -40.54
N GLU A 211 11.67 4.26 -41.75
CA GLU A 211 11.63 2.96 -42.44
C GLU A 211 12.49 1.92 -41.69
N GLU A 212 13.65 2.32 -41.21
CA GLU A 212 14.50 1.45 -40.40
C GLU A 212 13.88 1.15 -39.04
N LYS A 213 13.27 2.16 -38.39
CA LYS A 213 12.51 1.98 -37.13
C LYS A 213 11.43 0.92 -37.27
N LEU A 214 10.67 0.97 -38.37
CA LEU A 214 9.62 -0.02 -38.65
C LEU A 214 10.22 -1.44 -38.80
N ARG A 215 11.29 -1.59 -39.57
CA ARG A 215 11.98 -2.90 -39.74
C ARG A 215 12.60 -3.45 -38.46
N MET A 216 12.91 -2.56 -37.50
CA MET A 216 13.51 -2.95 -36.22
C MET A 216 12.49 -3.41 -35.19
N LEU A 217 11.20 -3.20 -35.38
CA LEU A 217 10.17 -3.61 -34.42
C LEU A 217 10.21 -5.10 -34.12
N ASP A 218 10.47 -5.94 -35.15
CA ASP A 218 10.55 -7.40 -35.00
C ASP A 218 11.82 -7.88 -34.31
N LYS A 219 12.82 -7.01 -34.10
CA LYS A 219 14.07 -7.34 -33.41
C LYS A 219 13.95 -7.28 -31.89
N PHE A 220 12.93 -6.61 -31.37
CA PHE A 220 12.67 -6.56 -29.94
C PHE A 220 12.18 -7.92 -29.41
N GLN A 221 12.78 -8.38 -28.34
CA GLN A 221 12.36 -9.61 -27.65
C GLN A 221 11.08 -9.38 -26.82
N ASP A 222 10.96 -8.21 -26.23
CA ASP A 222 9.77 -7.80 -25.47
C ASP A 222 8.74 -7.18 -26.40
N LYS A 223 7.62 -7.86 -26.57
CA LYS A 223 6.51 -7.40 -27.43
C LYS A 223 6.00 -6.02 -27.07
N ARG A 224 6.17 -5.57 -25.81
CA ARG A 224 5.82 -4.20 -25.41
C ARG A 224 6.65 -3.17 -26.15
N CYS A 225 7.94 -3.44 -26.35
CA CYS A 225 8.83 -2.53 -27.10
C CYS A 225 8.38 -2.39 -28.55
N SER A 226 8.02 -3.49 -29.21
CA SER A 226 7.47 -3.48 -30.57
C SER A 226 6.17 -2.68 -30.63
N TRP A 227 5.27 -2.90 -29.69
CA TRP A 227 3.99 -2.19 -29.62
C TRP A 227 4.16 -0.68 -29.39
N PHE A 228 5.03 -0.27 -28.45
CA PHE A 228 5.34 1.15 -28.24
C PHE A 228 6.03 1.77 -29.44
N GLY A 229 6.95 1.06 -30.06
CA GLY A 229 7.60 1.51 -31.28
C GLY A 229 6.60 1.74 -32.41
N GLN A 230 5.65 0.83 -32.62
CA GLN A 230 4.59 0.99 -33.61
C GLN A 230 3.69 2.19 -33.31
N LYS A 231 3.33 2.39 -32.01
CA LYS A 231 2.53 3.54 -31.59
C LYS A 231 3.25 4.87 -31.86
N ILE A 232 4.56 4.94 -31.59
CA ILE A 232 5.37 6.14 -31.89
C ILE A 232 5.40 6.41 -33.40
N ILE A 233 5.63 5.37 -34.24
CA ILE A 233 5.61 5.51 -35.70
C ILE A 233 4.24 6.02 -36.15
N TYR A 234 3.16 5.46 -35.64
CA TYR A 234 1.81 5.92 -35.99
C TYR A 234 1.55 7.38 -35.63
N GLN A 235 2.10 7.86 -34.52
CA GLN A 235 1.93 9.25 -34.08
C GLN A 235 2.81 10.24 -34.83
N GLU A 236 4.06 9.89 -35.11
CA GLU A 236 5.08 10.80 -35.61
C GLU A 236 5.30 10.69 -37.14
N ALA A 237 5.01 9.52 -37.72
CA ALA A 237 5.22 9.22 -39.14
C ALA A 237 4.17 8.26 -39.70
N PRO A 238 2.86 8.57 -39.61
CA PRO A 238 1.78 7.65 -40.00
C PRO A 238 1.85 7.19 -41.45
N GLN A 239 2.51 7.94 -42.34
CA GLN A 239 2.68 7.59 -43.76
C GLN A 239 3.63 6.39 -43.99
N ILE A 240 4.29 5.87 -42.96
CA ILE A 240 5.22 4.73 -43.04
C ILE A 240 4.51 3.38 -42.75
N LEU A 241 3.37 3.42 -42.08
CA LEU A 241 2.51 2.26 -41.82
C LEU A 241 1.55 2.03 -42.95
#